data_a6767e6fb5966819c93ad0571fed9241
#
_entry.id   a6767e6fb5966819c93ad0571fed9241
#
_cell.length_a   1.000
_cell.length_b   1.000
_cell.length_c   1.000
_cell.angle_alpha   90.00
_cell.angle_beta   90.00
_cell.angle_gamma   90.00
#
_symmetry.space_group_name_H-M   'P 1'
#
loop_
_entity.id
_entity.type
_entity.pdbx_description
1 polymer ?
#
loop_
_entity_poly.entity_id
_entity_poly.type
_entity_poly.pdbx_seq_one_letter_code
_entity_poly.pdbx_strand_id
1 'polypeptide(L)'
;MLHIKSLDDGLELFKALGSEIRIEIIKILLENNGMNMNELAGKLKITNGALTNHIRKLEDCGIISISNEAASHGNQKKCFVHPDKILIDIESQEKYKNIYKTNLKIGHFTDFKVYPTCGIASSNALIGEVDDIRYFTHPDRYNADILWFAKGYVEYIIPNFIPFGHKIDQITISLELCSEAPGINDVWPSDISFKINDHKIAVWTSPGDFGNVRGIFTPDWWYPNWNQYGLLKVLVINEKGTFIDGLQVSDVSINEFSLDYHSTIKLKLEVEEDAKHVGGLTIFGKGFGNYNQDIDIHINYSPIISSGDKETEENSAIS
;
A
#
# COMPACT_ATOMS: atom_id res chain seq x y z
N MET A 1 5.25 -4.81 -1.81
CA MET A 1 6.10 -3.88 -2.60
C MET A 1 6.79 -2.89 -1.67
N LEU A 2 8.06 -2.55 -1.87
CA LEU A 2 8.76 -1.45 -1.19
C LEU A 2 8.78 -0.22 -2.11
N HIS A 3 8.32 0.94 -1.63
CA HIS A 3 8.29 2.18 -2.42
C HIS A 3 9.30 3.19 -1.87
N ILE A 4 10.28 3.55 -2.67
CA ILE A 4 11.31 4.55 -2.41
C ILE A 4 10.89 5.86 -3.11
N LYS A 5 10.53 6.86 -2.34
CA LYS A 5 9.92 8.11 -2.84
C LYS A 5 10.94 9.12 -3.40
N SER A 6 12.23 8.89 -3.17
CA SER A 6 13.33 9.69 -3.75
C SER A 6 14.62 8.89 -3.77
N LEU A 7 15.58 9.27 -4.59
CA LEU A 7 16.90 8.63 -4.63
C LEU A 7 17.65 8.76 -3.28
N ASP A 8 17.46 9.85 -2.56
CA ASP A 8 18.09 10.08 -1.26
C ASP A 8 17.53 9.11 -0.20
N ASP A 9 16.21 8.88 -0.19
CA ASP A 9 15.58 7.90 0.70
C ASP A 9 16.04 6.47 0.39
N GLY A 10 16.42 6.20 -0.87
CA GLY A 10 16.89 4.90 -1.35
C GLY A 10 18.36 4.58 -1.05
N LEU A 11 19.14 5.53 -0.55
CA LEU A 11 20.60 5.38 -0.47
C LEU A 11 21.06 4.13 0.31
N GLU A 12 20.44 3.84 1.45
CA GLU A 12 20.78 2.66 2.26
C GLU A 12 20.34 1.35 1.57
N LEU A 13 19.21 1.37 0.87
CA LEU A 13 18.77 0.24 0.04
C LEU A 13 19.77 -0.03 -1.09
N PHE A 14 20.21 1.00 -1.83
CA PHE A 14 21.18 0.86 -2.91
C PHE A 14 22.50 0.30 -2.39
N LYS A 15 23.00 0.79 -1.25
CA LYS A 15 24.18 0.24 -0.57
C LYS A 15 23.97 -1.21 -0.14
N ALA A 16 22.77 -1.55 0.33
CA ALA A 16 22.46 -2.92 0.73
C ALA A 16 22.45 -3.86 -0.48
N LEU A 17 21.80 -3.50 -1.56
CA LEU A 17 21.71 -4.30 -2.78
C LEU A 17 23.03 -4.32 -3.60
N GLY A 18 23.92 -3.36 -3.41
CA GLY A 18 25.23 -3.31 -4.06
C GLY A 18 26.27 -4.33 -3.52
N SER A 19 25.84 -5.52 -3.05
CA SER A 19 26.71 -6.57 -2.51
C SER A 19 26.29 -7.94 -3.01
N GLU A 20 27.19 -8.66 -3.66
CA GLU A 20 26.96 -10.01 -4.21
C GLU A 20 26.46 -10.99 -3.13
N ILE A 21 27.06 -10.98 -1.94
CA ILE A 21 26.65 -11.85 -0.84
C ILE A 21 25.22 -11.56 -0.41
N ARG A 22 24.81 -10.28 -0.33
CA ARG A 22 23.45 -9.93 0.06
C ARG A 22 22.42 -10.27 -1.02
N ILE A 23 22.77 -10.13 -2.28
CA ILE A 23 21.94 -10.62 -3.39
C ILE A 23 21.77 -12.13 -3.31
N GLU A 24 22.85 -12.87 -3.00
CA GLU A 24 22.78 -14.32 -2.85
C GLU A 24 21.93 -14.75 -1.65
N ILE A 25 22.00 -14.03 -0.52
CA ILE A 25 21.11 -14.23 0.62
C ILE A 25 19.63 -14.10 0.19
N ILE A 26 19.27 -13.04 -0.54
CA ILE A 26 17.91 -12.82 -1.02
C ILE A 26 17.45 -13.98 -1.90
N LYS A 27 18.25 -14.41 -2.86
CA LYS A 27 17.92 -15.55 -3.75
C LYS A 27 17.66 -16.82 -2.97
N ILE A 28 18.55 -17.18 -2.05
CA ILE A 28 18.41 -18.39 -1.22
C ILE A 28 17.12 -18.34 -0.38
N LEU A 29 16.78 -17.17 0.18
CA LEU A 29 15.57 -17.01 0.98
C LEU A 29 14.31 -17.11 0.14
N LEU A 30 14.29 -16.56 -1.08
CA LEU A 30 13.17 -16.66 -2.02
C LEU A 30 12.95 -18.12 -2.46
N GLU A 31 14.02 -18.86 -2.79
CA GLU A 31 13.94 -20.27 -3.21
C GLU A 31 13.40 -21.21 -2.11
N ASN A 32 13.61 -20.86 -0.84
CA ASN A 32 13.30 -21.75 0.29
C ASN A 32 12.14 -21.23 1.18
N ASN A 33 11.43 -20.18 0.73
CA ASN A 33 10.36 -19.54 1.48
C ASN A 33 10.76 -19.22 2.94
N GLY A 34 11.95 -18.62 3.07
CA GLY A 34 12.57 -18.31 4.35
C GLY A 34 13.47 -19.44 4.89
N MET A 35 14.43 -19.07 5.77
CA MET A 35 15.42 -19.98 6.30
C MET A 35 15.96 -19.48 7.64
N ASN A 36 16.40 -20.40 8.52
CA ASN A 36 17.06 -20.00 9.76
C ASN A 36 18.52 -19.56 9.52
N MET A 37 19.05 -18.81 10.50
CA MET A 37 20.39 -18.20 10.41
C MET A 37 21.52 -19.24 10.23
N ASN A 38 21.42 -20.40 10.89
CA ASN A 38 22.45 -21.42 10.83
C ASN A 38 22.49 -22.13 9.46
N GLU A 39 21.32 -22.47 8.93
CA GLU A 39 21.17 -23.07 7.60
C GLU A 39 21.67 -22.12 6.51
N LEU A 40 21.31 -20.83 6.62
CA LEU A 40 21.71 -19.81 5.67
C LEU A 40 23.23 -19.60 5.69
N ALA A 41 23.85 -19.53 6.89
CA ALA A 41 25.30 -19.44 7.05
C ALA A 41 26.02 -20.65 6.44
N GLY A 42 25.46 -21.85 6.65
CA GLY A 42 25.98 -23.09 6.08
C GLY A 42 25.94 -23.10 4.55
N LYS A 43 24.84 -22.69 3.93
CA LYS A 43 24.72 -22.59 2.46
C LYS A 43 25.70 -21.59 1.86
N LEU A 44 25.88 -20.44 2.51
CA LEU A 44 26.80 -19.38 2.07
C LEU A 44 28.25 -19.64 2.43
N LYS A 45 28.56 -20.66 3.26
CA LYS A 45 29.91 -20.97 3.78
C LYS A 45 30.57 -19.79 4.48
N ILE A 46 29.82 -19.04 5.26
CA ILE A 46 30.28 -17.91 6.06
C ILE A 46 29.98 -18.15 7.54
N THR A 47 30.60 -17.37 8.43
CA THR A 47 30.34 -17.44 9.86
C THR A 47 29.01 -16.77 10.21
N ASN A 48 28.33 -17.19 11.29
CA ASN A 48 27.11 -16.55 11.78
C ASN A 48 27.30 -15.06 12.11
N GLY A 49 28.49 -14.65 12.60
CA GLY A 49 28.79 -13.26 12.85
C GLY A 49 28.86 -12.42 11.58
N ALA A 50 29.46 -12.94 10.50
CA ALA A 50 29.47 -12.29 9.20
C ALA A 50 28.05 -12.21 8.62
N LEU A 51 27.28 -13.31 8.69
CA LEU A 51 25.91 -13.36 8.22
C LEU A 51 25.03 -12.33 8.94
N THR A 52 25.13 -12.21 10.26
CA THR A 52 24.35 -11.26 11.08
C THR A 52 24.50 -9.82 10.58
N ASN A 53 25.72 -9.41 10.18
CA ASN A 53 25.97 -8.09 9.63
C ASN A 53 25.29 -7.88 8.26
N HIS A 54 25.23 -8.93 7.43
CA HIS A 54 24.54 -8.84 6.14
C HIS A 54 23.01 -8.80 6.31
N ILE A 55 22.47 -9.66 7.17
CA ILE A 55 21.02 -9.71 7.47
C ILE A 55 20.56 -8.38 8.06
N ARG A 56 21.28 -7.81 9.04
CA ARG A 56 20.91 -6.53 9.63
C ARG A 56 20.80 -5.42 8.58
N LYS A 57 21.73 -5.32 7.64
CA LYS A 57 21.68 -4.32 6.57
C LYS A 57 20.47 -4.50 5.63
N LEU A 58 20.06 -5.74 5.39
CA LEU A 58 18.88 -6.05 4.59
C LEU A 58 17.58 -5.82 5.37
N GLU A 59 17.59 -6.03 6.69
CA GLU A 59 16.49 -5.75 7.60
C GLU A 59 16.31 -4.23 7.76
N ASP A 60 17.38 -3.48 8.00
CA ASP A 60 17.37 -2.01 8.17
C ASP A 60 16.78 -1.30 6.93
N CYS A 61 16.89 -1.87 5.73
CA CYS A 61 16.29 -1.31 4.51
C CYS A 61 14.97 -1.99 4.08
N GLY A 62 14.40 -2.84 4.93
CA GLY A 62 13.07 -3.42 4.71
C GLY A 62 12.99 -4.55 3.66
N ILE A 63 14.13 -5.15 3.26
CA ILE A 63 14.15 -6.30 2.33
C ILE A 63 13.89 -7.61 3.06
N ILE A 64 14.38 -7.75 4.28
CA ILE A 64 14.24 -8.98 5.08
C ILE A 64 13.54 -8.64 6.39
N SER A 65 12.72 -9.57 6.87
CA SER A 65 12.25 -9.60 8.25
C SER A 65 12.74 -10.85 8.96
N ILE A 66 12.80 -10.78 10.29
CA ILE A 66 13.17 -11.88 11.16
C ILE A 66 11.97 -12.22 12.04
N SER A 67 11.50 -13.46 11.95
CA SER A 67 10.52 -14.01 12.89
C SER A 67 11.18 -14.96 13.88
N ASN A 68 10.62 -15.05 15.09
CA ASN A 68 11.01 -16.03 16.09
C ASN A 68 10.03 -17.21 16.01
N GLU A 69 10.48 -18.35 15.54
CA GLU A 69 9.69 -19.58 15.52
C GLU A 69 10.07 -20.48 16.70
N ALA A 70 9.07 -21.11 17.33
CA ALA A 70 9.32 -22.12 18.36
C ALA A 70 9.90 -23.37 17.69
N ALA A 71 11.10 -23.76 18.10
CA ALA A 71 11.77 -24.98 17.65
C ALA A 71 11.84 -26.00 18.80
N SER A 72 12.10 -27.27 18.48
CA SER A 72 12.22 -28.37 19.45
C SER A 72 13.25 -28.12 20.57
N HIS A 73 14.17 -27.20 20.37
CA HIS A 73 15.19 -26.79 21.36
C HIS A 73 15.35 -25.26 21.37
N GLY A 74 14.30 -24.51 21.83
CA GLY A 74 14.35 -23.07 21.98
C GLY A 74 13.79 -22.28 20.79
N ASN A 75 13.89 -20.93 20.87
CA ASN A 75 13.43 -20.05 19.78
C ASN A 75 14.46 -19.97 18.67
N GLN A 76 14.04 -20.19 17.44
CA GLN A 76 14.86 -20.09 16.25
C GLN A 76 14.48 -18.85 15.43
N LYS A 77 15.49 -18.05 15.06
CA LYS A 77 15.28 -16.89 14.18
C LYS A 77 15.25 -17.34 12.73
N LYS A 78 14.15 -17.08 12.04
CA LYS A 78 13.96 -17.36 10.64
C LYS A 78 13.84 -16.05 9.85
N CYS A 79 14.56 -15.96 8.74
CA CYS A 79 14.61 -14.79 7.87
C CYS A 79 13.70 -15.00 6.65
N PHE A 80 12.97 -13.96 6.28
CA PHE A 80 12.07 -13.96 5.10
C PHE A 80 12.33 -12.72 4.26
N VAL A 81 12.16 -12.85 2.95
CA VAL A 81 12.13 -11.69 2.04
C VAL A 81 10.70 -11.17 1.99
N HIS A 82 10.51 -9.87 2.23
CA HIS A 82 9.19 -9.25 2.27
C HIS A 82 8.71 -8.70 0.95
N PRO A 83 9.45 -7.77 0.27
CA PRO A 83 8.92 -7.14 -0.91
C PRO A 83 9.02 -8.06 -2.13
N ASP A 84 7.91 -8.22 -2.82
CA ASP A 84 7.84 -8.83 -4.15
C ASP A 84 8.39 -7.90 -5.24
N LYS A 85 8.33 -6.59 -4.98
CA LYS A 85 8.77 -5.52 -5.89
C LYS A 85 9.36 -4.35 -5.13
N ILE A 86 10.25 -3.62 -5.80
CA ILE A 86 10.77 -2.33 -5.34
C ILE A 86 10.41 -1.30 -6.41
N LEU A 87 9.65 -0.26 -6.01
CA LEU A 87 9.37 0.90 -6.84
C LEU A 87 10.25 2.05 -6.38
N ILE A 88 10.94 2.70 -7.31
CA ILE A 88 11.87 3.80 -7.03
C ILE A 88 11.47 4.98 -7.89
N ASP A 89 11.09 6.10 -7.25
CA ASP A 89 10.84 7.35 -7.95
C ASP A 89 12.18 8.05 -8.21
N ILE A 90 12.53 8.16 -9.49
CA ILE A 90 13.77 8.83 -9.95
C ILE A 90 13.53 10.31 -10.23
N GLU A 91 12.30 10.68 -10.61
CA GLU A 91 11.95 12.07 -10.83
C GLU A 91 12.04 12.84 -9.52
N SER A 92 12.80 13.94 -9.52
CA SER A 92 12.86 14.84 -8.37
C SER A 92 11.45 15.40 -8.11
N GLN A 93 11.03 15.41 -6.86
CA GLN A 93 9.77 16.06 -6.44
C GLN A 93 9.75 17.57 -6.76
N GLU A 94 10.86 18.16 -7.18
CA GLU A 94 10.98 19.53 -7.63
C GLU A 94 10.13 19.86 -8.86
N LYS A 95 9.69 18.85 -9.63
CA LYS A 95 8.77 19.07 -10.76
C LYS A 95 7.42 19.62 -10.29
N TYR A 96 7.04 19.33 -9.05
CA TYR A 96 5.83 19.84 -8.42
C TYR A 96 6.22 20.69 -7.21
N LYS A 97 6.26 21.99 -7.38
CA LYS A 97 6.56 22.93 -6.28
C LYS A 97 5.51 22.90 -5.16
N ASN A 98 4.30 22.39 -5.47
CA ASN A 98 3.16 22.39 -4.57
C ASN A 98 2.63 20.96 -4.39
N ILE A 99 2.78 20.41 -3.18
CA ILE A 99 2.29 19.09 -2.81
C ILE A 99 1.48 19.23 -1.53
N TYR A 100 0.21 18.81 -1.56
CA TYR A 100 -0.61 18.60 -0.38
C TYR A 100 -0.58 17.11 0.00
N LYS A 101 -0.27 16.81 1.26
CA LYS A 101 -0.19 15.45 1.78
C LYS A 101 -1.23 15.26 2.87
N THR A 102 -1.93 14.13 2.82
CA THR A 102 -2.89 13.75 3.84
C THR A 102 -2.89 12.23 4.02
N ASN A 103 -3.45 11.77 5.12
CA ASN A 103 -3.55 10.37 5.46
C ASN A 103 -4.97 10.10 5.95
N LEU A 104 -5.62 9.05 5.42
CA LEU A 104 -6.96 8.66 5.82
C LEU A 104 -6.89 7.36 6.61
N LYS A 105 -7.35 7.37 7.85
CA LYS A 105 -7.50 6.16 8.65
C LYS A 105 -8.52 5.22 8.02
N ILE A 106 -8.29 3.93 8.18
CA ILE A 106 -9.13 2.87 7.59
C ILE A 106 -10.60 3.02 7.98
N GLY A 107 -10.88 3.38 9.22
CA GLY A 107 -12.25 3.57 9.73
C GLY A 107 -12.91 4.90 9.35
N HIS A 108 -12.25 5.79 8.61
CA HIS A 108 -12.78 7.12 8.26
C HIS A 108 -13.58 7.12 6.95
N PHE A 109 -14.04 5.95 6.47
CA PHE A 109 -14.96 5.90 5.34
C PHE A 109 -16.25 6.69 5.62
N THR A 110 -16.78 7.31 4.58
CA THR A 110 -17.96 8.19 4.64
C THR A 110 -19.23 7.51 4.15
N ASP A 111 -19.07 6.49 3.31
CA ASP A 111 -20.15 5.64 2.82
C ASP A 111 -19.67 4.20 2.65
N PHE A 112 -20.59 3.25 2.72
CA PHE A 112 -20.28 1.85 2.55
C PHE A 112 -21.51 1.02 2.18
N LYS A 113 -21.27 -0.08 1.50
CA LYS A 113 -22.22 -1.17 1.29
C LYS A 113 -21.41 -2.46 1.27
N VAL A 114 -21.39 -3.18 2.37
CA VAL A 114 -20.56 -4.37 2.53
C VAL A 114 -21.41 -5.59 2.80
N TYR A 115 -20.88 -6.75 2.45
CA TYR A 115 -21.52 -8.04 2.69
C TYR A 115 -20.56 -8.99 3.40
N PRO A 116 -21.07 -9.86 4.29
CA PRO A 116 -20.28 -10.89 4.95
C PRO A 116 -19.60 -11.85 3.95
N THR A 117 -18.39 -12.37 4.28
CA THR A 117 -17.67 -12.13 5.54
C THR A 117 -17.25 -10.67 5.66
N CYS A 118 -17.41 -10.04 6.81
CA CYS A 118 -17.01 -8.65 6.99
C CYS A 118 -16.69 -8.34 8.45
N GLY A 119 -15.90 -7.30 8.67
CA GLY A 119 -15.61 -6.79 10.00
C GLY A 119 -14.64 -5.63 10.00
N ILE A 120 -14.43 -5.08 11.18
CA ILE A 120 -13.48 -4.02 11.47
C ILE A 120 -12.78 -4.28 12.79
N ALA A 121 -11.51 -3.93 12.89
CA ALA A 121 -10.76 -4.03 14.13
C ALA A 121 -9.79 -2.85 14.31
N SER A 122 -9.50 -2.53 15.56
CA SER A 122 -8.36 -1.68 15.92
C SER A 122 -7.14 -2.57 16.22
N SER A 123 -5.98 -1.97 16.37
CA SER A 123 -4.78 -2.69 16.81
C SER A 123 -4.92 -3.35 18.22
N ASN A 124 -5.96 -3.02 18.97
CA ASN A 124 -6.17 -3.52 20.32
C ASN A 124 -7.29 -4.57 20.45
N ALA A 125 -8.32 -4.52 19.61
CA ALA A 125 -9.48 -5.41 19.67
C ALA A 125 -10.35 -5.34 18.41
N LEU A 126 -11.19 -6.37 18.24
CA LEU A 126 -12.32 -6.30 17.30
C LEU A 126 -13.26 -5.14 17.70
N ILE A 127 -13.82 -4.47 16.69
CA ILE A 127 -14.85 -3.47 16.89
C ILE A 127 -16.19 -4.15 16.59
N GLY A 128 -16.83 -4.62 17.64
CA GLY A 128 -18.07 -5.38 17.56
C GLY A 128 -17.87 -6.86 17.23
N GLU A 129 -18.79 -7.41 16.44
CA GLU A 129 -18.82 -8.81 16.04
C GLU A 129 -18.50 -8.94 14.54
N VAL A 130 -17.83 -10.03 14.17
CA VAL A 130 -17.61 -10.37 12.76
C VAL A 130 -18.93 -10.68 12.07
N ASP A 131 -18.99 -10.45 10.75
CA ASP A 131 -20.14 -10.72 9.89
C ASP A 131 -21.42 -9.90 10.22
N ASP A 132 -21.28 -8.91 11.09
CA ASP A 132 -22.37 -7.98 11.41
C ASP A 132 -22.08 -6.58 10.83
N ILE A 133 -22.72 -6.29 9.69
CA ILE A 133 -22.57 -5.02 8.95
C ILE A 133 -22.94 -3.77 9.77
N ARG A 134 -23.72 -3.93 10.85
CA ARG A 134 -24.15 -2.79 11.69
C ARG A 134 -22.97 -2.10 12.36
N TYR A 135 -21.89 -2.85 12.64
CA TYR A 135 -20.69 -2.28 13.25
C TYR A 135 -19.91 -1.33 12.35
N PHE A 136 -20.14 -1.36 11.04
CA PHE A 136 -19.62 -0.33 10.14
C PHE A 136 -20.24 1.07 10.39
N THR A 137 -21.32 1.16 11.14
CA THR A 137 -21.90 2.44 11.61
C THR A 137 -21.52 2.77 13.07
N HIS A 138 -20.82 1.85 13.78
CA HIS A 138 -20.46 2.06 15.17
C HIS A 138 -19.50 3.25 15.33
N PRO A 139 -19.65 4.11 16.37
CA PRO A 139 -18.74 5.23 16.57
C PRO A 139 -17.26 4.84 16.67
N ASP A 140 -16.95 3.69 17.29
CA ASP A 140 -15.58 3.22 17.42
C ASP A 140 -14.92 2.82 16.09
N ARG A 141 -15.70 2.74 14.98
CA ARG A 141 -15.12 2.50 13.65
C ARG A 141 -14.02 3.48 13.27
N TYR A 142 -14.08 4.72 13.80
CA TYR A 142 -13.04 5.72 13.57
C TYR A 142 -11.65 5.32 14.14
N ASN A 143 -11.62 4.30 15.01
CA ASN A 143 -10.39 3.71 15.54
C ASN A 143 -9.96 2.47 14.77
N ALA A 144 -10.68 2.07 13.71
CA ALA A 144 -10.33 0.89 12.94
C ALA A 144 -8.99 1.09 12.20
N ASP A 145 -8.14 0.09 12.33
CA ASP A 145 -6.83 -0.03 11.70
C ASP A 145 -6.82 -1.15 10.62
N ILE A 146 -7.89 -1.94 10.54
CA ILE A 146 -8.14 -2.92 9.50
C ILE A 146 -9.64 -3.02 9.26
N LEU A 147 -10.06 -3.23 8.01
CA LEU A 147 -11.41 -3.61 7.63
C LEU A 147 -11.38 -4.66 6.52
N TRP A 148 -12.43 -5.49 6.48
CA TRP A 148 -12.59 -6.49 5.43
C TRP A 148 -14.05 -6.72 5.09
N PHE A 149 -14.31 -7.19 3.85
CA PHE A 149 -15.63 -7.61 3.40
C PHE A 149 -15.54 -8.52 2.16
N ALA A 150 -16.55 -9.41 1.98
CA ALA A 150 -16.56 -10.34 0.85
C ALA A 150 -16.90 -9.67 -0.49
N LYS A 151 -17.77 -8.67 -0.51
CA LYS A 151 -18.14 -7.86 -1.68
C LYS A 151 -18.80 -6.56 -1.27
N GLY A 152 -18.91 -5.61 -2.21
CA GLY A 152 -19.43 -4.28 -1.97
C GLY A 152 -18.34 -3.23 -1.95
N TYR A 153 -18.51 -2.12 -1.23
CA TYR A 153 -17.58 -1.00 -1.25
C TYR A 153 -17.47 -0.26 0.07
N VAL A 154 -16.36 0.45 0.20
CA VAL A 154 -16.17 1.57 1.14
C VAL A 154 -15.75 2.81 0.37
N GLU A 155 -16.26 3.97 0.74
CA GLU A 155 -15.96 5.27 0.13
C GLU A 155 -15.37 6.23 1.15
N TYR A 156 -14.33 6.96 0.74
CA TYR A 156 -13.64 7.97 1.53
C TYR A 156 -13.73 9.32 0.85
N ILE A 157 -13.82 10.40 1.62
CA ILE A 157 -13.60 11.76 1.12
C ILE A 157 -12.14 12.13 1.34
N ILE A 158 -11.43 12.41 0.25
CA ILE A 158 -10.07 12.94 0.28
C ILE A 158 -10.15 14.44 0.58
N PRO A 159 -9.54 14.94 1.68
CA PRO A 159 -9.48 16.36 1.95
C PRO A 159 -8.79 17.10 0.80
N ASN A 160 -9.45 18.12 0.27
CA ASN A 160 -8.95 18.94 -0.81
C ASN A 160 -8.64 20.35 -0.28
N PHE A 161 -7.37 20.59 0.07
CA PHE A 161 -6.90 21.89 0.57
C PHE A 161 -5.92 22.56 -0.39
N ILE A 162 -6.08 22.31 -1.70
CA ILE A 162 -5.31 23.08 -2.69
C ILE A 162 -5.76 24.54 -2.68
N PRO A 163 -4.84 25.52 -2.88
CA PRO A 163 -5.18 26.94 -2.87
C PRO A 163 -6.10 27.34 -4.04
N PHE A 164 -6.86 28.43 -3.84
CA PHE A 164 -7.61 29.05 -4.92
C PHE A 164 -6.72 29.36 -6.14
N GLY A 165 -7.26 29.22 -7.34
CA GLY A 165 -6.53 29.46 -8.59
C GLY A 165 -5.52 28.36 -8.96
N HIS A 166 -5.60 27.18 -8.31
CA HIS A 166 -4.79 26.00 -8.64
C HIS A 166 -5.68 24.87 -9.15
N LYS A 167 -5.07 23.99 -9.94
CA LYS A 167 -5.65 22.72 -10.41
C LYS A 167 -4.83 21.54 -9.89
N ILE A 168 -5.46 20.40 -9.80
CA ILE A 168 -4.80 19.14 -9.45
C ILE A 168 -4.13 18.59 -10.71
N ASP A 169 -2.84 18.32 -10.63
CA ASP A 169 -2.06 17.71 -11.72
C ASP A 169 -1.91 16.21 -11.54
N GLN A 170 -1.83 15.74 -10.27
CA GLN A 170 -1.68 14.33 -9.95
C GLN A 170 -2.24 14.01 -8.57
N ILE A 171 -2.87 12.86 -8.45
CA ILE A 171 -3.20 12.23 -7.16
C ILE A 171 -2.42 10.92 -7.07
N THR A 172 -1.68 10.75 -5.98
CA THR A 172 -1.01 9.49 -5.63
C THR A 172 -1.64 8.93 -4.37
N ILE A 173 -2.06 7.66 -4.40
CA ILE A 173 -2.68 6.95 -3.28
C ILE A 173 -1.88 5.69 -3.02
N SER A 174 -1.40 5.53 -1.77
CA SER A 174 -0.66 4.35 -1.33
C SER A 174 -1.41 3.67 -0.20
N LEU A 175 -1.67 2.36 -0.33
CA LEU A 175 -2.41 1.58 0.66
C LEU A 175 -2.05 0.09 0.57
N GLU A 176 -2.19 -0.63 1.69
CA GLU A 176 -1.97 -2.08 1.75
C GLU A 176 -3.30 -2.82 1.63
N LEU A 177 -3.39 -3.75 0.66
CA LEU A 177 -4.61 -4.48 0.31
C LEU A 177 -4.36 -5.96 0.09
N CYS A 178 -5.36 -6.80 0.36
CA CYS A 178 -5.44 -8.15 -0.17
C CYS A 178 -6.90 -8.56 -0.44
N SER A 179 -7.09 -9.79 -0.94
CA SER A 179 -8.41 -10.43 -0.98
C SER A 179 -8.90 -10.76 0.43
N GLU A 180 -10.14 -11.21 0.54
CA GLU A 180 -10.75 -11.72 1.78
C GLU A 180 -11.31 -13.11 1.52
N ALA A 181 -10.61 -14.14 2.01
CA ALA A 181 -11.03 -15.54 1.90
C ALA A 181 -11.66 -16.02 3.21
N PRO A 182 -12.50 -17.06 3.20
CA PRO A 182 -12.89 -17.77 4.41
C PRO A 182 -11.68 -18.48 5.04
N GLY A 183 -10.92 -17.80 5.88
CA GLY A 183 -9.62 -18.21 6.39
C GLY A 183 -8.47 -17.66 5.52
N ILE A 184 -7.36 -18.40 5.41
CA ILE A 184 -6.19 -18.00 4.63
C ILE A 184 -6.16 -18.75 3.30
N ASN A 185 -5.95 -18.06 2.19
CA ASN A 185 -5.76 -18.68 0.88
C ASN A 185 -4.92 -17.80 -0.04
N ASP A 186 -3.66 -18.18 -0.26
CA ASP A 186 -2.73 -17.45 -1.13
C ASP A 186 -3.19 -17.42 -2.61
N VAL A 187 -4.15 -18.29 -3.00
CA VAL A 187 -4.73 -18.34 -4.35
C VAL A 187 -6.25 -18.08 -4.25
N TRP A 188 -6.61 -16.84 -4.01
CA TRP A 188 -8.00 -16.36 -3.86
C TRP A 188 -8.16 -15.02 -4.58
N PRO A 189 -8.26 -15.03 -5.92
CA PRO A 189 -8.25 -13.79 -6.69
C PRO A 189 -9.48 -12.93 -6.41
N SER A 190 -9.26 -11.61 -6.34
CA SER A 190 -10.31 -10.61 -6.20
C SER A 190 -10.05 -9.41 -7.10
N ASP A 191 -11.03 -9.02 -7.91
CA ASP A 191 -10.97 -7.82 -8.75
C ASP A 191 -11.41 -6.61 -7.95
N ILE A 192 -10.44 -5.83 -7.48
CA ILE A 192 -10.65 -4.64 -6.67
C ILE A 192 -10.70 -3.43 -7.61
N SER A 193 -11.86 -2.80 -7.70
CA SER A 193 -12.09 -1.59 -8.50
C SER A 193 -11.77 -0.35 -7.67
N PHE A 194 -11.02 0.57 -8.27
CA PHE A 194 -10.77 1.92 -7.74
C PHE A 194 -11.63 2.92 -8.53
N LYS A 195 -12.35 3.79 -7.80
CA LYS A 195 -13.16 4.84 -8.41
C LYS A 195 -12.86 6.20 -7.80
N ILE A 196 -12.82 7.24 -8.63
CA ILE A 196 -12.79 8.64 -8.19
C ILE A 196 -14.12 9.27 -8.64
N ASN A 197 -14.87 9.85 -7.70
CA ASN A 197 -16.17 10.48 -7.95
C ASN A 197 -17.08 9.57 -8.81
N ASP A 198 -17.19 8.29 -8.42
CA ASP A 198 -17.94 7.21 -9.09
C ASP A 198 -17.43 6.78 -10.48
N HIS A 199 -16.40 7.43 -11.04
CA HIS A 199 -15.75 6.99 -12.26
C HIS A 199 -14.70 5.91 -11.96
N LYS A 200 -14.85 4.74 -12.57
CA LYS A 200 -13.87 3.65 -12.47
C LYS A 200 -12.58 4.06 -13.17
N ILE A 201 -11.49 4.14 -12.40
CA ILE A 201 -10.17 4.57 -12.88
C ILE A 201 -9.21 3.39 -13.07
N ALA A 202 -9.38 2.33 -12.29
CA ALA A 202 -8.54 1.13 -12.38
C ALA A 202 -9.24 -0.08 -11.78
N VAL A 203 -8.76 -1.26 -12.15
CA VAL A 203 -9.02 -2.54 -11.48
C VAL A 203 -7.68 -3.22 -11.22
N TRP A 204 -7.51 -3.69 -9.99
CA TRP A 204 -6.38 -4.54 -9.63
C TRP A 204 -6.89 -5.89 -9.16
N THR A 205 -6.39 -6.97 -9.77
CA THR A 205 -6.70 -8.32 -9.30
C THR A 205 -5.73 -8.71 -8.20
N SER A 206 -6.23 -8.73 -6.96
CA SER A 206 -5.49 -9.29 -5.83
C SER A 206 -5.31 -10.80 -6.04
N PRO A 207 -4.12 -11.38 -5.82
CA PRO A 207 -3.91 -12.81 -6.04
C PRO A 207 -4.46 -13.69 -4.92
N GLY A 208 -4.57 -13.17 -3.69
CA GLY A 208 -4.96 -13.98 -2.55
C GLY A 208 -5.13 -13.22 -1.25
N ASP A 209 -5.42 -13.98 -0.21
CA ASP A 209 -5.49 -13.59 1.19
C ASP A 209 -4.31 -14.23 1.93
N PHE A 210 -3.42 -13.41 2.49
CA PHE A 210 -2.12 -13.84 2.96
C PHE A 210 -2.06 -13.99 4.48
N GLY A 211 -1.63 -15.16 4.94
CA GLY A 211 -1.57 -15.44 6.36
C GLY A 211 -0.60 -16.55 6.78
N ASN A 212 0.20 -17.06 5.83
CA ASN A 212 1.21 -18.09 6.10
C ASN A 212 2.34 -17.62 7.04
N VAL A 213 2.53 -16.31 7.14
CA VAL A 213 3.46 -15.63 8.05
C VAL A 213 2.73 -14.45 8.67
N ARG A 214 3.00 -14.16 9.95
CA ARG A 214 2.43 -12.97 10.61
C ARG A 214 2.93 -11.70 9.96
N GLY A 215 2.04 -10.73 9.73
CA GLY A 215 2.39 -9.39 9.30
C GLY A 215 3.27 -8.67 10.34
N ILE A 216 4.20 -7.84 9.89
CA ILE A 216 5.19 -7.16 10.75
C ILE A 216 4.51 -6.36 11.88
N PHE A 217 3.40 -5.69 11.55
CA PHE A 217 2.66 -4.83 12.48
C PHE A 217 1.37 -5.47 13.00
N THR A 218 1.02 -6.67 12.50
CA THR A 218 -0.19 -7.39 12.92
C THR A 218 -0.09 -7.77 14.40
N PRO A 219 -1.08 -7.39 15.26
CA PRO A 219 -1.01 -7.55 16.70
C PRO A 219 -0.98 -9.03 17.12
N ASP A 220 -0.40 -9.31 18.31
CA ASP A 220 -0.30 -10.67 18.83
C ASP A 220 -1.65 -11.34 19.14
N TRP A 221 -2.67 -10.54 19.43
CA TRP A 221 -4.03 -11.03 19.71
C TRP A 221 -4.79 -11.44 18.43
N TRP A 222 -4.34 -11.01 17.22
CA TRP A 222 -4.97 -11.35 15.95
C TRP A 222 -4.82 -12.84 15.65
N TYR A 223 -5.90 -13.47 15.21
CA TYR A 223 -5.92 -14.92 15.01
C TYR A 223 -4.96 -15.37 13.91
N PRO A 224 -4.15 -16.43 14.13
CA PRO A 224 -3.16 -16.88 13.15
C PRO A 224 -3.73 -17.38 11.82
N ASN A 225 -5.00 -17.80 11.81
CA ASN A 225 -5.72 -18.29 10.64
C ASN A 225 -6.55 -17.21 9.93
N TRP A 226 -6.36 -15.95 10.30
CA TRP A 226 -6.91 -14.80 9.62
C TRP A 226 -5.83 -14.12 8.79
N ASN A 227 -6.26 -13.25 7.85
CA ASN A 227 -5.35 -12.46 7.02
C ASN A 227 -4.32 -11.71 7.88
N GLN A 228 -3.06 -11.81 7.51
CA GLN A 228 -1.95 -11.26 8.31
C GLN A 228 -1.35 -10.03 7.66
N TYR A 229 -1.37 -9.94 6.34
CA TYR A 229 -0.79 -8.84 5.57
C TYR A 229 -1.37 -8.78 4.16
N GLY A 230 -1.16 -7.65 3.51
CA GLY A 230 -1.51 -7.41 2.13
C GLY A 230 -0.30 -7.07 1.27
N LEU A 231 -0.60 -6.58 0.08
CA LEU A 231 0.38 -6.04 -0.85
C LEU A 231 0.22 -4.52 -0.89
N LEU A 232 1.31 -3.78 -0.73
CA LEU A 232 1.30 -2.33 -0.91
C LEU A 232 1.00 -2.03 -2.38
N LYS A 233 0.05 -1.13 -2.61
CA LYS A 233 -0.29 -0.62 -3.94
C LYS A 233 -0.11 0.88 -3.98
N VAL A 234 0.51 1.35 -5.06
CA VAL A 234 0.65 2.77 -5.35
C VAL A 234 -0.14 3.07 -6.62
N LEU A 235 -1.28 3.73 -6.43
CA LEU A 235 -2.15 4.21 -7.50
C LEU A 235 -1.77 5.65 -7.82
N VAL A 236 -1.52 5.95 -9.08
CA VAL A 236 -1.20 7.31 -9.56
C VAL A 236 -2.17 7.68 -10.68
N ILE A 237 -2.82 8.84 -10.55
CA ILE A 237 -3.69 9.41 -11.59
C ILE A 237 -3.08 10.75 -11.99
N ASN A 238 -2.71 10.91 -13.25
CA ASN A 238 -2.14 12.14 -13.80
C ASN A 238 -2.65 12.43 -15.22
N GLU A 239 -2.06 13.39 -15.90
CA GLU A 239 -2.44 13.77 -17.28
C GLU A 239 -2.30 12.65 -18.32
N LYS A 240 -1.43 11.65 -18.07
CA LYS A 240 -1.13 10.54 -18.98
C LYS A 240 -2.05 9.35 -18.79
N GLY A 241 -2.83 9.31 -17.69
CA GLY A 241 -3.71 8.19 -17.34
C GLY A 241 -3.55 7.72 -15.90
N THR A 242 -3.99 6.51 -15.63
CA THR A 242 -3.96 5.87 -14.31
C THR A 242 -2.98 4.71 -14.29
N PHE A 243 -2.16 4.66 -13.24
CA PHE A 243 -1.08 3.70 -13.05
C PHE A 243 -1.22 2.98 -11.72
N ILE A 244 -0.89 1.69 -11.67
CA ILE A 244 -0.71 0.94 -10.43
C ILE A 244 0.72 0.39 -10.42
N ASP A 245 1.46 0.66 -9.35
CA ASP A 245 2.86 0.21 -9.18
C ASP A 245 3.76 0.62 -10.37
N GLY A 246 3.51 1.80 -10.96
CA GLY A 246 4.23 2.33 -12.10
C GLY A 246 3.80 1.79 -13.48
N LEU A 247 2.90 0.81 -13.53
CA LEU A 247 2.35 0.28 -14.77
C LEU A 247 1.04 0.97 -15.13
N GLN A 248 0.90 1.49 -16.35
CA GLN A 248 -0.34 2.07 -16.82
C GLN A 248 -1.42 0.97 -16.93
N VAL A 249 -2.54 1.18 -16.25
CA VAL A 249 -3.67 0.23 -16.20
C VAL A 249 -4.93 0.79 -16.84
N SER A 250 -4.97 2.12 -17.07
CA SER A 250 -6.11 2.79 -17.68
C SER A 250 -5.68 4.11 -18.32
N ASP A 251 -6.38 4.52 -19.37
CA ASP A 251 -6.20 5.83 -20.02
C ASP A 251 -6.97 6.95 -19.31
N VAL A 252 -7.78 6.63 -18.30
CA VAL A 252 -8.52 7.63 -17.51
C VAL A 252 -7.53 8.55 -16.81
N SER A 253 -7.60 9.83 -17.17
CA SER A 253 -6.67 10.87 -16.75
C SER A 253 -7.28 11.80 -15.72
N ILE A 254 -6.43 12.53 -14.98
CA ILE A 254 -6.87 13.53 -14.00
C ILE A 254 -7.70 14.64 -14.63
N ASN A 255 -7.48 14.94 -15.91
CA ASN A 255 -8.19 16.00 -16.64
C ASN A 255 -9.68 15.71 -16.84
N GLU A 256 -10.09 14.44 -16.79
CA GLU A 256 -11.50 14.04 -16.94
C GLU A 256 -12.36 14.47 -15.74
N PHE A 257 -11.75 14.75 -14.59
CA PHE A 257 -12.47 15.09 -13.36
C PHE A 257 -12.64 16.59 -13.14
N SER A 258 -11.91 17.45 -13.86
CA SER A 258 -11.96 18.91 -13.70
C SER A 258 -11.88 19.36 -12.23
N LEU A 259 -10.96 18.75 -11.47
CA LEU A 259 -10.83 18.99 -10.03
C LEU A 259 -10.16 20.33 -9.74
N ASP A 260 -10.85 21.16 -8.99
CA ASP A 260 -10.38 22.45 -8.50
C ASP A 260 -10.48 22.53 -6.96
N TYR A 261 -10.23 23.70 -6.39
CA TYR A 261 -10.24 23.92 -4.93
C TYR A 261 -11.62 23.76 -4.27
N HIS A 262 -12.71 23.76 -5.02
CA HIS A 262 -14.08 23.52 -4.52
C HIS A 262 -14.50 22.05 -4.64
N SER A 263 -13.76 21.26 -5.40
CA SER A 263 -14.16 19.90 -5.74
C SER A 263 -14.07 18.97 -4.53
N THR A 264 -15.13 18.21 -4.32
CA THR A 264 -15.08 17.04 -3.44
C THR A 264 -14.44 15.89 -4.20
N ILE A 265 -13.45 15.25 -3.59
CA ILE A 265 -12.76 14.10 -4.16
C ILE A 265 -13.15 12.86 -3.33
N LYS A 266 -13.85 11.93 -3.97
CA LYS A 266 -14.29 10.68 -3.36
C LYS A 266 -13.46 9.54 -3.91
N LEU A 267 -12.83 8.77 -3.02
CA LEU A 267 -12.16 7.51 -3.34
C LEU A 267 -13.06 6.36 -2.92
N LYS A 268 -13.46 5.51 -3.87
CA LYS A 268 -14.21 4.28 -3.60
C LYS A 268 -13.36 3.06 -3.94
N LEU A 269 -13.33 2.12 -3.01
CA LEU A 269 -12.72 0.80 -3.15
C LEU A 269 -13.84 -0.22 -3.17
N GLU A 270 -13.97 -1.00 -4.24
CA GLU A 270 -15.12 -1.84 -4.48
C GLU A 270 -14.75 -3.20 -5.04
N VAL A 271 -15.39 -4.24 -4.52
CA VAL A 271 -15.48 -5.56 -5.15
C VAL A 271 -16.89 -5.68 -5.72
N GLU A 272 -17.02 -5.50 -7.03
CA GLU A 272 -18.30 -5.51 -7.74
C GLU A 272 -18.91 -6.91 -7.75
N GLU A 273 -20.26 -7.00 -7.65
CA GLU A 273 -20.96 -8.29 -7.58
C GLU A 273 -20.84 -9.11 -8.86
N ASP A 274 -20.63 -8.44 -10.00
CA ASP A 274 -20.48 -9.00 -11.33
C ASP A 274 -19.03 -9.05 -11.81
N ALA A 275 -18.06 -8.79 -10.92
CA ALA A 275 -16.65 -8.93 -11.22
C ALA A 275 -16.31 -10.38 -11.60
N LYS A 276 -15.28 -10.56 -12.42
CA LYS A 276 -14.81 -11.90 -12.81
C LYS A 276 -14.33 -12.70 -11.59
N HIS A 277 -13.70 -12.01 -10.64
CA HIS A 277 -13.21 -12.60 -9.41
C HIS A 277 -13.78 -11.82 -8.22
N VAL A 278 -14.76 -12.40 -7.53
CA VAL A 278 -15.37 -11.84 -6.32
C VAL A 278 -14.73 -12.54 -5.12
N GLY A 279 -13.54 -12.09 -4.74
CA GLY A 279 -12.73 -12.67 -3.67
C GLY A 279 -12.58 -11.77 -2.46
N GLY A 280 -13.44 -10.76 -2.29
CA GLY A 280 -13.41 -9.85 -1.16
C GLY A 280 -12.27 -8.83 -1.17
N LEU A 281 -12.23 -8.01 -0.16
CA LEU A 281 -11.22 -6.97 0.05
C LEU A 281 -10.91 -6.84 1.53
N THR A 282 -9.63 -6.86 1.86
CA THR A 282 -9.09 -6.39 3.14
C THR A 282 -8.23 -5.17 2.93
N ILE A 283 -8.40 -4.13 3.76
CA ILE A 283 -7.59 -2.91 3.79
C ILE A 283 -6.88 -2.86 5.13
N PHE A 284 -5.55 -2.80 5.08
CA PHE A 284 -4.68 -2.71 6.26
C PHE A 284 -4.27 -1.26 6.50
N GLY A 285 -4.29 -0.84 7.76
CA GLY A 285 -3.81 0.44 8.23
C GLY A 285 -2.68 0.28 9.25
N LYS A 286 -2.36 1.37 9.93
CA LYS A 286 -1.33 1.36 10.98
C LYS A 286 -1.64 0.33 12.06
N GLY A 287 -0.62 -0.48 12.42
CA GLY A 287 -0.77 -1.52 13.42
C GLY A 287 -1.27 -2.85 12.88
N PHE A 288 -1.42 -2.98 11.55
CA PHE A 288 -1.70 -4.22 10.85
C PHE A 288 -0.83 -4.36 9.60
N GLY A 289 -0.70 -5.58 9.09
CA GLY A 289 0.00 -5.87 7.84
C GLY A 289 1.51 -5.70 7.91
N ASN A 290 2.09 -5.36 6.78
CA ASN A 290 3.54 -5.23 6.60
C ASN A 290 4.00 -3.77 6.46
N TYR A 291 3.09 -2.80 6.39
CA TYR A 291 3.39 -1.39 6.16
C TYR A 291 2.72 -0.53 7.22
N ASN A 292 3.52 0.22 7.99
CA ASN A 292 3.00 1.07 9.08
C ASN A 292 2.39 2.37 8.55
N GLN A 293 1.39 2.21 7.70
CA GLN A 293 0.66 3.34 7.10
C GLN A 293 -0.84 3.06 7.01
N ASP A 294 -1.63 4.11 7.00
CA ASP A 294 -3.02 4.10 6.57
C ASP A 294 -3.09 4.37 5.06
N ILE A 295 -4.21 4.87 4.54
CA ILE A 295 -4.31 5.32 3.14
C ILE A 295 -3.54 6.64 3.02
N ASP A 296 -2.34 6.60 2.45
CA ASP A 296 -1.47 7.77 2.27
C ASP A 296 -1.76 8.44 0.92
N ILE A 297 -2.00 9.75 0.91
CA ILE A 297 -2.45 10.48 -0.26
C ILE A 297 -1.60 11.72 -0.47
N HIS A 298 -1.05 11.86 -1.68
CA HIS A 298 -0.34 13.04 -2.13
C HIS A 298 -1.07 13.67 -3.31
N ILE A 299 -1.36 14.96 -3.23
CA ILE A 299 -1.96 15.75 -4.31
C ILE A 299 -0.94 16.77 -4.78
N ASN A 300 -0.49 16.62 -6.03
CA ASN A 300 0.36 17.58 -6.70
C ASN A 300 -0.55 18.56 -7.45
N TYR A 301 -0.27 19.86 -7.35
CA TYR A 301 -1.08 20.89 -7.96
C TYR A 301 -0.23 22.04 -8.53
N SER A 302 -0.77 22.75 -9.52
CA SER A 302 -0.13 23.89 -10.15
C SER A 302 -1.11 25.07 -10.31
N PRO A 303 -0.62 26.32 -10.46
CA PRO A 303 -1.46 27.45 -10.77
C PRO A 303 -2.21 27.25 -12.09
N ILE A 304 -3.46 27.70 -12.15
CA ILE A 304 -4.21 27.81 -13.40
C ILE A 304 -3.66 29.03 -14.14
N ILE A 305 -2.87 28.82 -15.20
CA ILE A 305 -2.36 29.90 -16.05
C ILE A 305 -3.52 30.43 -16.87
N SER A 306 -3.94 31.68 -16.62
CA SER A 306 -4.89 32.37 -17.50
C SER A 306 -4.21 32.69 -18.84
N SER A 307 -4.94 32.48 -19.94
CA SER A 307 -4.42 32.70 -21.31
C SER A 307 -3.89 34.11 -21.59
N GLY A 308 -3.97 35.05 -20.64
CA GLY A 308 -3.39 36.39 -20.70
C GLY A 308 -1.93 36.50 -20.24
N ASP A 309 -1.42 35.52 -19.52
CA ASP A 309 -0.05 35.61 -18.92
C ASP A 309 1.04 35.09 -19.86
N LYS A 310 0.67 34.38 -20.95
CA LYS A 310 1.64 33.88 -21.94
C LYS A 310 2.27 34.99 -22.82
N GLU A 311 1.61 36.14 -22.98
CA GLU A 311 2.15 37.24 -23.80
C GLU A 311 3.23 38.09 -23.08
N THR A 312 3.34 37.99 -21.75
CA THR A 312 4.30 38.78 -20.98
C THR A 312 5.66 38.07 -20.82
N GLU A 313 5.73 36.77 -20.84
CA GLU A 313 7.01 36.04 -20.74
C GLU A 313 7.76 35.97 -22.09
N GLU A 314 7.09 35.93 -23.23
CA GLU A 314 7.75 35.97 -24.55
C GLU A 314 8.33 37.37 -24.85
N ASN A 315 7.76 38.44 -24.33
CA ASN A 315 8.26 39.78 -24.55
C ASN A 315 9.42 40.18 -23.59
N SER A 316 9.66 39.48 -22.52
CA SER A 316 10.80 39.69 -21.61
C SER A 316 12.08 38.95 -22.03
N ALA A 317 11.98 38.00 -22.96
CA ALA A 317 13.12 37.25 -23.48
C ALA A 317 13.76 37.89 -24.75
N ILE A 318 13.22 39.01 -25.24
CA ILE A 318 13.67 39.69 -26.48
C ILE A 318 14.20 41.13 -26.17
N SER A 319 14.37 41.49 -24.89
CA SER A 319 14.95 42.78 -24.52
C SER A 319 16.31 42.64 -23.84
#